data_df16980f4995d1761c0032201fcf9b5c
#
_entry.id   df16980f4995d1761c0032201fcf9b5c
#
_cell.length_a   1.000
_cell.length_b   1.000
_cell.length_c   1.000
_cell.angle_alpha   90.00
_cell.angle_beta   90.00
_cell.angle_gamma   90.00
#
_symmetry.space_group_name_H-M   'P 1'
#
loop_
_entity.id
_entity.type
_entity.pdbx_description
1 polymer ?
#
loop_
_entity_poly.entity_id
_entity_poly.type
_entity_poly.pdbx_seq_one_letter_code
_entity_poly.pdbx_strand_id
1 'polypeptide(L)'
;MTEDTAMVLDLSEITDRILPTFTKYGVVHASVFGSFVRGEQTSHSDVDFLVEFEPGRSLLDLSGLRLELSDLLGRKVDVVTLNALHPRLKDRILREQLQIL
;
A
#
# COMPACT_ATOMS: atom_id res chain seq x y z
N MET A 1 28.81 -3.73 1.94
CA MET A 1 27.38 -3.51 1.98
C MET A 1 27.02 -2.22 1.25
N THR A 2 25.95 -2.20 0.65
CA THR A 2 25.54 -1.07 -0.16
C THR A 2 24.51 -0.27 0.59
N GLU A 3 24.64 1.04 0.55
CA GLU A 3 23.66 1.93 1.12
C GLU A 3 22.35 1.86 0.35
N ASP A 4 22.42 1.50 -0.91
CA ASP A 4 21.23 1.38 -1.74
C ASP A 4 20.22 0.38 -1.18
N THR A 5 20.72 -0.70 -0.61
CA THR A 5 19.85 -1.70 0.01
C THR A 5 19.06 -1.11 1.17
N ALA A 6 19.64 -0.18 1.91
CA ALA A 6 18.96 0.46 3.03
C ALA A 6 17.96 1.51 2.56
N MET A 7 18.11 2.03 1.35
CA MET A 7 17.25 3.09 0.83
C MET A 7 16.09 2.59 0.00
N VAL A 8 16.20 1.38 -0.53
CA VAL A 8 15.15 0.76 -1.33
C VAL A 8 14.55 -0.36 -0.50
N LEU A 9 13.28 -0.24 -0.18
CA LEU A 9 12.59 -1.23 0.63
C LEU A 9 12.29 -2.48 -0.20
N ASP A 10 12.59 -3.64 0.38
CA ASP A 10 12.20 -4.91 -0.20
C ASP A 10 10.71 -5.13 0.06
N LEU A 11 9.97 -5.54 -0.94
CA LEU A 11 8.54 -5.73 -0.83
C LEU A 11 8.17 -6.75 0.26
N SER A 12 8.95 -7.83 0.41
CA SER A 12 8.67 -8.81 1.43
C SER A 12 8.88 -8.25 2.84
N GLU A 13 9.89 -7.42 3.03
CA GLU A 13 10.11 -6.75 4.31
C GLU A 13 8.98 -5.78 4.63
N ILE A 14 8.55 -5.02 3.62
CA ILE A 14 7.42 -4.11 3.77
C ILE A 14 6.19 -4.89 4.21
N THR A 15 5.89 -5.99 3.54
CA THR A 15 4.71 -6.79 3.82
C THR A 15 4.70 -7.26 5.27
N ASP A 16 5.81 -7.83 5.74
CA ASP A 16 5.89 -8.33 7.10
C ASP A 16 5.65 -7.24 8.14
N ARG A 17 6.11 -6.02 7.85
CA ARG A 17 6.00 -4.91 8.79
C ARG A 17 4.61 -4.31 8.85
N ILE A 18 3.88 -4.34 7.75
CA ILE A 18 2.61 -3.61 7.64
C ILE A 18 1.37 -4.47 7.74
N LEU A 19 1.48 -5.79 7.61
CA LEU A 19 0.31 -6.67 7.71
C LEU A 19 -0.47 -6.48 9.01
N PRO A 20 0.17 -6.37 10.19
CA PRO A 20 -0.58 -6.11 11.41
C PRO A 20 -1.36 -4.80 11.39
N THR A 21 -0.83 -3.79 10.73
CA THR A 21 -1.49 -2.50 10.61
C THR A 21 -2.75 -2.61 9.76
N PHE A 22 -2.69 -3.33 8.65
CA PHE A 22 -3.89 -3.56 7.84
C PHE A 22 -4.98 -4.25 8.65
N THR A 23 -4.63 -5.30 9.37
CA THR A 23 -5.59 -6.03 10.19
C THR A 23 -6.20 -5.13 11.27
N LYS A 24 -5.39 -4.30 11.90
CA LYS A 24 -5.84 -3.38 12.94
C LYS A 24 -6.93 -2.44 12.44
N TYR A 25 -6.82 -1.99 11.20
CA TYR A 25 -7.78 -1.06 10.62
C TYR A 25 -8.91 -1.74 9.86
N GLY A 26 -8.99 -3.06 9.92
CA GLY A 26 -10.10 -3.78 9.32
C GLY A 26 -9.98 -4.03 7.83
N VAL A 27 -8.76 -4.04 7.31
CA VAL A 27 -8.53 -4.37 5.91
C VAL A 27 -8.59 -5.88 5.74
N VAL A 28 -9.40 -6.33 4.79
CA VAL A 28 -9.54 -7.77 4.48
C VAL A 28 -8.76 -8.17 3.24
N HIS A 29 -8.52 -7.22 2.33
CA HIS A 29 -7.67 -7.44 1.15
C HIS A 29 -6.83 -6.21 0.92
N ALA A 30 -5.57 -6.42 0.56
CA ALA A 30 -4.66 -5.33 0.25
C ALA A 30 -3.70 -5.75 -0.86
N SER A 31 -3.41 -4.80 -1.74
CA SER A 31 -2.45 -4.98 -2.82
C SER A 31 -1.61 -3.74 -2.96
N VAL A 32 -0.39 -3.91 -3.43
CA VAL A 32 0.47 -2.78 -3.79
C VAL A 32 0.46 -2.64 -5.30
N PHE A 33 0.50 -1.41 -5.79
CA PHE A 33 0.57 -1.14 -7.22
C PHE A 33 1.45 0.08 -7.47
N GLY A 34 1.57 0.49 -8.74
CA GLY A 34 2.36 1.64 -9.10
C GLY A 34 3.84 1.35 -9.23
N SER A 35 4.68 2.32 -8.87
CA SER A 35 6.11 2.24 -9.10
C SER A 35 6.78 1.06 -8.40
N PHE A 36 6.30 0.68 -7.22
CA PHE A 36 6.87 -0.47 -6.51
C PHE A 36 6.70 -1.77 -7.28
N VAL A 37 5.55 -1.97 -7.90
CA VAL A 37 5.30 -3.19 -8.68
C VAL A 37 6.09 -3.18 -9.97
N ARG A 38 6.25 -2.01 -10.59
CA ARG A 38 6.98 -1.88 -11.85
C ARG A 38 8.50 -1.87 -11.68
N GLY A 39 8.98 -1.86 -10.43
CA GLY A 39 10.42 -1.80 -10.19
C GLY A 39 11.02 -0.42 -10.41
N GLU A 40 10.20 0.61 -10.41
CA GLU A 40 10.63 1.99 -10.65
C GLU A 40 10.85 2.79 -9.37
N GLN A 41 10.72 2.14 -8.22
CA GLN A 41 10.79 2.83 -6.94
C GLN A 41 12.18 3.39 -6.68
N THR A 42 12.18 4.53 -6.01
CA THR A 42 13.38 5.15 -5.47
C THR A 42 13.14 5.39 -3.98
N SER A 43 14.12 5.93 -3.28
CA SER A 43 13.95 6.27 -1.87
C SER A 43 12.89 7.34 -1.63
N HIS A 44 12.48 8.05 -2.67
CA HIS A 44 11.47 9.11 -2.58
C HIS A 44 10.15 8.72 -3.23
N SER A 45 10.03 7.52 -3.76
CA SER A 45 8.79 7.09 -4.41
C SER A 45 7.66 6.91 -3.40
N ASP A 46 6.47 7.31 -3.80
CA ASP A 46 5.26 7.01 -3.03
C ASP A 46 4.94 5.54 -3.12
N VAL A 47 4.30 5.02 -2.09
CA VAL A 47 3.80 3.65 -2.08
C VAL A 47 2.29 3.70 -2.23
N ASP A 48 1.77 2.99 -3.21
CA ASP A 48 0.34 2.98 -3.51
C ASP A 48 -0.28 1.65 -3.12
N PHE A 49 -1.32 1.70 -2.29
CA PHE A 49 -2.04 0.50 -1.85
C PHE A 49 -3.49 0.55 -2.31
N LEU A 50 -3.98 -0.58 -2.76
CA LEU A 50 -5.39 -0.80 -3.02
C LEU A 50 -5.91 -1.71 -1.91
N VAL A 51 -6.94 -1.26 -1.18
CA VAL A 51 -7.44 -1.99 -0.02
C VAL A 51 -8.95 -2.20 -0.11
N GLU A 52 -9.39 -3.24 0.59
CA GLU A 52 -10.80 -3.49 0.83
C GLU A 52 -11.00 -3.63 2.32
N PHE A 53 -11.94 -2.86 2.88
CA PHE A 53 -12.25 -2.89 4.31
C PHE A 53 -13.40 -3.85 4.60
N GLU A 54 -13.40 -4.40 5.81
CA GLU A 54 -14.56 -5.12 6.30
C GLU A 54 -15.74 -4.15 6.46
N PRO A 55 -16.99 -4.65 6.42
CA PRO A 55 -18.16 -3.79 6.63
C PRO A 55 -18.09 -3.05 7.97
N GLY A 56 -18.58 -1.82 7.98
CA GLY A 56 -18.63 -1.01 9.18
C GLY A 56 -17.43 -0.12 9.42
N ARG A 57 -16.42 -0.18 8.56
CA ARG A 57 -15.27 0.72 8.65
C ARG A 57 -15.58 2.05 7.97
N SER A 58 -14.91 3.10 8.40
CA SER A 58 -15.20 4.46 7.96
C SER A 58 -13.96 5.13 7.35
N LEU A 59 -14.15 6.37 6.91
CA LEU A 59 -13.04 7.19 6.41
C LEU A 59 -11.98 7.44 7.49
N LEU A 60 -12.36 7.38 8.76
CA LEU A 60 -11.39 7.50 9.85
C LEU A 60 -10.42 6.32 9.84
N ASP A 61 -10.91 5.13 9.54
CA ASP A 61 -10.04 3.96 9.41
C ASP A 61 -9.10 4.12 8.23
N LEU A 62 -9.57 4.63 7.12
CA LEU A 62 -8.73 4.88 5.95
C LEU A 62 -7.63 5.89 6.26
N SER A 63 -7.99 7.01 6.89
CA SER A 63 -7.03 8.04 7.24
C SER A 63 -6.00 7.55 8.24
N GLY A 64 -6.44 6.83 9.27
CA GLY A 64 -5.53 6.26 10.26
C GLY A 64 -4.57 5.26 9.65
N LEU A 65 -5.08 4.40 8.79
CA LEU A 65 -4.25 3.42 8.08
C LEU A 65 -3.18 4.12 7.25
N ARG A 66 -3.56 5.12 6.47
CA ARG A 66 -2.61 5.85 5.63
C ARG A 66 -1.49 6.48 6.45
N LEU A 67 -1.85 7.15 7.54
CA LEU A 67 -0.88 7.82 8.39
C LEU A 67 0.07 6.83 9.05
N GLU A 68 -0.46 5.73 9.56
CA GLU A 68 0.37 4.73 10.22
C GLU A 68 1.31 4.04 9.24
N LEU A 69 0.82 3.69 8.05
CA LEU A 69 1.66 3.11 7.01
C LEU A 69 2.77 4.08 6.59
N SER A 70 2.45 5.36 6.46
CA SER A 70 3.44 6.37 6.11
C SER A 70 4.53 6.46 7.17
N ASP A 71 4.16 6.40 8.45
CA ASP A 71 5.11 6.39 9.54
C ASP A 71 6.01 5.16 9.52
N LEU A 72 5.41 3.99 9.30
CA LEU A 72 6.16 2.74 9.29
C LEU A 72 7.14 2.65 8.13
N LEU A 73 6.76 3.17 6.98
CA LEU A 73 7.57 3.07 5.77
C LEU A 73 8.50 4.26 5.57
N GLY A 74 8.28 5.35 6.32
CA GLY A 74 9.11 6.54 6.21
C GLY A 74 8.98 7.24 4.86
N ARG A 75 7.83 7.11 4.20
CA ARG A 75 7.59 7.75 2.91
C ARG A 75 6.09 7.97 2.72
N LYS A 76 5.75 8.78 1.74
CA LYS A 76 4.35 9.07 1.45
C LYS A 76 3.64 7.80 0.99
N VAL A 77 2.45 7.58 1.53
CA VAL A 77 1.62 6.43 1.21
C VAL A 77 0.27 6.93 0.72
N ASP A 78 -0.18 6.39 -0.41
CA ASP A 78 -1.54 6.58 -0.89
C ASP A 78 -2.31 5.29 -0.70
N VAL A 79 -3.52 5.40 -0.17
CA VAL A 79 -4.38 4.24 0.05
C VAL A 79 -5.70 4.53 -0.65
N VAL A 80 -6.08 3.65 -1.57
CA VAL A 80 -7.34 3.78 -2.29
C VAL A 80 -8.15 2.51 -2.12
N THR A 81 -9.48 2.66 -2.17
CA THR A 81 -10.39 1.53 -2.16
C THR A 81 -10.82 1.20 -3.58
N LEU A 82 -11.19 -0.05 -3.80
CA LEU A 82 -11.63 -0.48 -5.12
C LEU A 82 -12.83 0.35 -5.62
N ASN A 83 -13.74 0.67 -4.71
CA ASN A 83 -14.94 1.42 -5.06
C ASN A 83 -14.64 2.87 -5.43
N ALA A 84 -13.54 3.42 -4.97
CA ALA A 84 -13.16 4.79 -5.25
C ALA A 84 -12.38 4.94 -6.55
N LEU A 85 -11.98 3.83 -7.18
CA LEU A 85 -11.22 3.89 -8.42
C LEU A 85 -12.10 4.24 -9.60
N HIS A 86 -11.58 5.14 -10.44
CA HIS A 86 -12.21 5.41 -11.72
C HIS A 86 -12.17 4.13 -12.58
N PRO A 87 -13.26 3.82 -13.31
CA PRO A 87 -13.31 2.58 -14.11
C PRO A 87 -12.13 2.38 -15.06
N ARG A 88 -11.62 3.46 -15.65
CA ARG A 88 -10.47 3.38 -16.56
C ARG A 88 -9.19 2.96 -15.86
N LEU A 89 -9.02 3.40 -14.62
CA LEU A 89 -7.84 3.07 -13.83
C LEU A 89 -7.96 1.70 -13.20
N LYS A 90 -9.18 1.26 -12.93
CA LYS A 90 -9.44 0.01 -12.23
C LYS A 90 -8.81 -1.18 -12.94
N ASP A 91 -9.06 -1.31 -14.24
CA ASP A 91 -8.51 -2.43 -15.00
C ASP A 91 -6.99 -2.44 -15.00
N ARG A 92 -6.39 -1.27 -15.19
CA ARG A 92 -4.94 -1.15 -15.18
C ARG A 92 -4.35 -1.52 -13.84
N ILE A 93 -4.92 -1.02 -12.76
CA ILE A 93 -4.43 -1.27 -11.41
C ILE A 93 -4.59 -2.75 -11.07
N LEU A 94 -5.72 -3.35 -11.41
CA LEU A 94 -5.95 -4.78 -11.14
C LEU A 94 -4.96 -5.67 -11.88
N ARG A 95 -4.49 -5.25 -13.05
CA ARG A 95 -3.48 -6.01 -13.79
C ARG A 95 -2.08 -5.83 -13.24
N GLU A 96 -1.77 -4.65 -12.69
CA GLU A 96 -0.44 -4.33 -12.16
C GLU A 96 -0.26 -4.74 -10.70
N GLN A 97 -1.35 -4.90 -9.97
CA GLN A 97 -1.27 -5.08 -8.53
C GLN A 97 -0.55 -6.36 -8.13
N LEU A 98 0.09 -6.28 -6.98
CA LEU A 98 0.66 -7.45 -6.30
C LEU A 98 -0.05 -7.59 -4.96
N GLN A 99 -0.80 -8.65 -4.79
CA GLN A 99 -1.59 -8.88 -3.58
C GLN A 99 -0.68 -9.23 -2.41
N ILE A 100 -0.91 -8.58 -1.28
CA ILE A 100 -0.13 -8.83 -0.05
C ILE A 100 -1.01 -9.29 1.11
N LEU A 101 -2.32 -9.16 0.99
CA LEU A 101 -3.24 -9.62 2.02
C LEU A 101 -4.50 -10.20 1.40
#